data_a95048c131f4ee3b630c633478b335e0
#
_entry.id   a95048c131f4ee3b630c633478b335e0
#
_cell.length_a   1.000
_cell.length_b   1.000
_cell.length_c   1.000
_cell.angle_alpha   90.00
_cell.angle_beta   90.00
_cell.angle_gamma   90.00
#
_symmetry.space_group_name_H-M   'P 1'
#
loop_
_entity.id
_entity.type
_entity.pdbx_description
1 polymer ?
#
loop_
_entity_poly.entity_id
_entity_poly.type
_entity_poly.pdbx_seq_one_letter_code
_entity_poly.pdbx_strand_id
1 'polypeptide(L)'
;VLDFGCGNGVYAEKVVKFNPSQITAIDISEKAIEIAKSKNLKKIEYVVENCENTKLTSNNFDLIYGTGILHHLNLKKSLTEIERLLKNGGSLIFIEPLGTNPFINFYRKLTPGDRSKDEHPFTFSDIKYFESLFAKVKVSYYGFFTLLFLPLYKSPKNSILFSILNKMDKFFLKIPFFKFFAWAVLIEAKKS
;
A
#
# COMPACT_ATOMS: atom_id res chain seq x y z
N VAL A 1 8.31 5.43 -12.91
CA VAL A 1 7.58 4.81 -11.80
C VAL A 1 7.73 5.69 -10.56
N LEU A 2 6.68 5.85 -9.76
CA LEU A 2 6.71 6.56 -8.47
C LEU A 2 6.44 5.60 -7.31
N ASP A 3 7.33 5.59 -6.32
CA ASP A 3 7.12 5.00 -4.99
C ASP A 3 6.59 6.09 -4.05
N PHE A 4 5.32 6.00 -3.70
CA PHE A 4 4.58 7.03 -2.97
C PHE A 4 4.55 6.69 -1.48
N GLY A 5 5.36 7.39 -0.69
CA GLY A 5 5.61 7.08 0.72
C GLY A 5 6.60 5.91 0.87
N CYS A 6 7.81 6.10 0.34
CA CYS A 6 8.79 5.01 0.22
C CYS A 6 9.47 4.61 1.54
N GLY A 7 9.33 5.41 2.61
CA GLY A 7 10.06 5.22 3.85
C GLY A 7 11.56 5.08 3.60
N ASN A 8 12.17 4.05 4.16
CA ASN A 8 13.60 3.76 3.96
C ASN A 8 13.91 2.97 2.66
N GLY A 9 13.01 2.97 1.69
CA GLY A 9 13.23 2.45 0.34
C GLY A 9 13.18 0.93 0.18
N VAL A 10 12.57 0.18 1.11
CA VAL A 10 12.51 -1.30 1.07
C VAL A 10 11.76 -1.81 -0.16
N TYR A 11 10.68 -1.14 -0.55
CA TYR A 11 9.90 -1.56 -1.71
C TYR A 11 10.53 -1.10 -3.02
N ALA A 12 11.13 0.09 -3.07
CA ALA A 12 11.90 0.56 -4.22
C ALA A 12 13.02 -0.43 -4.62
N GLU A 13 13.74 -1.00 -3.64
CA GLU A 13 14.73 -2.07 -3.87
C GLU A 13 14.16 -3.32 -4.53
N LYS A 14 12.91 -3.66 -4.21
CA LYS A 14 12.23 -4.82 -4.80
C LYS A 14 11.77 -4.51 -6.22
N VAL A 15 11.23 -3.30 -6.42
CA VAL A 15 10.69 -2.86 -7.71
C VAL A 15 11.79 -2.65 -8.74
N VAL A 16 12.98 -2.22 -8.34
CA VAL A 16 14.14 -2.08 -9.25
C VAL A 16 14.50 -3.37 -9.98
N LYS A 17 14.18 -4.53 -9.39
CA LYS A 17 14.43 -5.85 -9.99
C LYS A 17 13.57 -6.13 -11.23
N PHE A 18 12.47 -5.41 -11.40
CA PHE A 18 11.62 -5.47 -12.60
C PHE A 18 12.13 -4.55 -13.71
N ASN A 19 13.34 -3.97 -13.55
CA ASN A 19 14.05 -3.18 -14.54
C ASN A 19 13.26 -1.97 -15.08
N PRO A 20 12.63 -1.13 -14.24
CA PRO A 20 12.04 0.11 -14.70
C PRO A 20 13.12 1.04 -15.28
N SER A 21 12.73 1.97 -16.15
CA SER A 21 13.64 2.99 -16.65
C SER A 21 14.18 3.86 -15.52
N GLN A 22 13.29 4.31 -14.62
CA GLN A 22 13.62 5.11 -13.44
C GLN A 22 12.54 4.94 -12.38
N ILE A 23 12.91 5.02 -11.12
CA ILE A 23 12.01 5.12 -9.96
C ILE A 23 12.29 6.47 -9.29
N THR A 24 11.26 7.29 -9.12
CA THR A 24 11.27 8.37 -8.15
C THR A 24 10.62 7.84 -6.87
N ALA A 25 11.25 8.01 -5.72
CA ALA A 25 10.76 7.50 -4.45
C ALA A 25 10.65 8.66 -3.45
N ILE A 26 9.45 8.93 -2.96
CA ILE A 26 9.17 10.09 -2.13
C ILE A 26 8.71 9.70 -0.72
N ASP A 27 9.14 10.46 0.26
CA ASP A 27 8.70 10.38 1.64
C ASP A 27 8.87 11.74 2.33
N ILE A 28 8.05 12.06 3.33
CA ILE A 28 8.15 13.31 4.08
C ILE A 28 9.30 13.29 5.09
N SER A 29 9.76 12.11 5.49
CA SER A 29 10.81 11.92 6.48
C SER A 29 12.20 12.05 5.85
N GLU A 30 12.90 13.14 6.13
CA GLU A 30 14.31 13.35 5.74
C GLU A 30 15.20 12.18 6.18
N LYS A 31 15.03 11.72 7.43
CA LYS A 31 15.79 10.59 7.97
C LYS A 31 15.55 9.29 7.20
N ALA A 32 14.31 9.02 6.81
CA ALA A 32 14.00 7.83 6.01
C ALA A 32 14.64 7.92 4.61
N ILE A 33 14.60 9.09 3.99
CA ILE A 33 15.24 9.35 2.69
C ILE A 33 16.77 9.22 2.78
N GLU A 34 17.41 9.70 3.84
CA GLU A 34 18.85 9.51 4.05
C GLU A 34 19.23 8.04 4.12
N ILE A 35 18.48 7.24 4.90
CA ILE A 35 18.67 5.78 4.97
C ILE A 35 18.47 5.13 3.60
N ALA A 36 17.44 5.54 2.86
CA ALA A 36 17.18 5.02 1.53
C ALA A 36 18.31 5.34 0.55
N LYS A 37 18.83 6.58 0.56
CA LYS A 37 19.96 7.02 -0.27
C LYS A 37 21.26 6.28 0.03
N SER A 38 21.51 5.91 1.30
CA SER A 38 22.71 5.18 1.69
C SER A 38 22.86 3.81 1.02
N LYS A 39 21.77 3.26 0.45
CA LYS A 39 21.77 1.99 -0.28
C LYS A 39 22.35 2.08 -1.70
N ASN A 40 22.58 3.29 -2.21
CA ASN A 40 23.25 3.58 -3.50
C ASN A 40 22.68 2.86 -4.72
N LEU A 41 21.35 2.79 -4.84
CA LEU A 41 20.67 2.13 -5.96
C LEU A 41 20.58 3.06 -7.18
N LYS A 42 21.30 2.79 -8.25
CA LYS A 42 21.50 3.67 -9.41
C LYS A 42 20.24 4.11 -10.17
N LYS A 43 19.13 3.36 -10.08
CA LYS A 43 17.87 3.65 -10.81
C LYS A 43 16.81 4.32 -9.96
N ILE A 44 17.15 4.69 -8.73
CA ILE A 44 16.19 5.26 -7.78
C ILE A 44 16.66 6.66 -7.39
N GLU A 45 15.80 7.62 -7.60
CA GLU A 45 15.93 8.98 -7.10
C GLU A 45 15.05 9.12 -5.85
N TYR A 46 15.69 9.34 -4.70
CA TYR A 46 15.00 9.54 -3.42
C TYR A 46 14.85 11.02 -3.12
N VAL A 47 13.63 11.49 -2.91
CA VAL A 47 13.28 12.91 -2.72
C VAL A 47 12.43 13.08 -1.47
N VAL A 48 12.73 14.13 -0.68
CA VAL A 48 11.87 14.54 0.43
C VAL A 48 10.71 15.34 -0.12
N GLU A 49 9.49 14.79 -0.03
CA GLU A 49 8.26 15.41 -0.55
C GLU A 49 7.04 15.04 0.30
N ASN A 50 6.08 15.95 0.37
CA ASN A 50 4.78 15.67 0.97
C ASN A 50 3.85 15.02 -0.04
N CYS A 51 3.45 13.77 0.19
CA CYS A 51 2.54 13.00 -0.65
C CYS A 51 1.17 13.67 -0.90
N GLU A 52 0.74 14.59 -0.04
CA GLU A 52 -0.52 15.31 -0.22
C GLU A 52 -0.42 16.53 -1.17
N ASN A 53 0.78 16.98 -1.48
CA ASN A 53 1.04 18.16 -2.34
C ASN A 53 2.52 18.17 -2.74
N THR A 54 2.89 17.44 -3.79
CA THR A 54 4.27 17.34 -4.26
C THR A 54 4.62 18.46 -5.25
N LYS A 55 5.93 18.73 -5.41
CA LYS A 55 6.45 19.60 -6.46
C LYS A 55 6.73 18.84 -7.76
N LEU A 56 6.36 17.57 -7.85
CA LEU A 56 6.60 16.73 -9.02
C LEU A 56 5.71 17.14 -10.20
N THR A 57 6.22 16.91 -11.41
CA THR A 57 5.54 17.26 -12.66
C THR A 57 4.29 16.41 -12.87
N SER A 58 3.18 17.07 -13.28
CA SER A 58 1.93 16.39 -13.63
C SER A 58 2.10 15.46 -14.85
N ASN A 59 1.26 14.43 -14.95
CA ASN A 59 1.24 13.49 -16.07
C ASN A 59 2.63 12.89 -16.41
N ASN A 60 3.40 12.53 -15.39
CA ASN A 60 4.79 12.09 -15.56
C ASN A 60 4.98 10.58 -15.30
N PHE A 61 4.12 9.93 -14.53
CA PHE A 61 4.33 8.56 -14.10
C PHE A 61 3.38 7.57 -14.80
N ASP A 62 3.94 6.47 -15.32
CA ASP A 62 3.18 5.36 -15.90
C ASP A 62 2.61 4.43 -14.81
N LEU A 63 3.29 4.38 -13.66
CA LEU A 63 2.89 3.61 -12.48
C LEU A 63 3.20 4.39 -11.21
N ILE A 64 2.22 4.48 -10.32
CA ILE A 64 2.38 4.93 -8.93
C ILE A 64 2.02 3.78 -8.02
N TYR A 65 2.87 3.47 -7.05
CA TYR A 65 2.57 2.46 -6.04
C TYR A 65 2.90 2.96 -4.64
N GLY A 66 2.25 2.37 -3.65
CA GLY A 66 2.54 2.63 -2.25
C GLY A 66 2.11 1.46 -1.37
N THR A 67 2.72 1.34 -0.21
CA THR A 67 2.41 0.27 0.74
C THR A 67 2.34 0.85 2.14
N GLY A 68 1.15 0.82 2.74
CA GLY A 68 0.94 1.30 4.10
C GLY A 68 1.20 2.80 4.24
N ILE A 69 0.77 3.60 3.29
CA ILE A 69 1.00 5.06 3.30
C ILE A 69 -0.31 5.84 3.33
N LEU A 70 -1.31 5.44 2.55
CA LEU A 70 -2.53 6.25 2.40
C LEU A 70 -3.34 6.36 3.69
N HIS A 71 -3.23 5.36 4.58
CA HIS A 71 -3.89 5.38 5.89
C HIS A 71 -3.26 6.36 6.91
N HIS A 72 -2.13 7.00 6.57
CA HIS A 72 -1.51 8.09 7.32
C HIS A 72 -1.82 9.47 6.73
N LEU A 73 -2.47 9.54 5.58
CA LEU A 73 -2.65 10.76 4.80
C LEU A 73 -4.12 11.19 4.71
N ASN A 74 -4.35 12.45 4.36
CA ASN A 74 -5.66 12.87 3.90
C ASN A 74 -5.95 12.22 2.56
N LEU A 75 -6.80 11.20 2.55
CA LEU A 75 -7.08 10.37 1.37
C LEU A 75 -7.51 11.20 0.16
N LYS A 76 -8.37 12.21 0.36
CA LYS A 76 -8.85 13.05 -0.74
C LYS A 76 -7.71 13.82 -1.40
N LYS A 77 -6.84 14.45 -0.61
CA LYS A 77 -5.69 15.20 -1.14
C LYS A 77 -4.73 14.26 -1.85
N SER A 78 -4.40 13.13 -1.22
CA SER A 78 -3.46 12.17 -1.79
C SER A 78 -3.95 11.57 -3.10
N LEU A 79 -5.24 11.21 -3.21
CA LEU A 79 -5.78 10.66 -4.46
C LEU A 79 -5.87 11.71 -5.57
N THR A 80 -6.18 12.97 -5.24
CA THR A 80 -6.11 14.08 -6.20
C THR A 80 -4.68 14.28 -6.70
N GLU A 81 -3.70 14.18 -5.82
CA GLU A 81 -2.27 14.29 -6.19
C GLU A 81 -1.81 13.10 -7.04
N ILE A 82 -2.18 11.89 -6.69
CA ILE A 82 -1.90 10.68 -7.48
C ILE A 82 -2.50 10.82 -8.89
N GLU A 83 -3.75 11.28 -8.99
CA GLU A 83 -4.41 11.51 -10.27
C GLU A 83 -3.66 12.55 -11.11
N ARG A 84 -3.21 13.65 -10.49
CA ARG A 84 -2.43 14.70 -11.16
C ARG A 84 -1.11 14.15 -11.71
N LEU A 85 -0.42 13.32 -10.94
CA LEU A 85 0.91 12.78 -11.26
C LEU A 85 0.89 11.66 -12.30
N LEU A 86 -0.18 10.85 -12.33
CA LEU A 86 -0.33 9.76 -13.30
C LEU A 86 -0.54 10.32 -14.72
N LYS A 87 0.09 9.67 -15.70
CA LYS A 87 -0.26 9.83 -17.12
C LYS A 87 -1.66 9.27 -17.39
N ASN A 88 -2.32 9.76 -18.43
CA ASN A 88 -3.56 9.15 -18.91
C ASN A 88 -3.32 7.68 -19.26
N GLY A 89 -4.19 6.79 -18.79
CA GLY A 89 -4.01 5.34 -18.88
C GLY A 89 -2.96 4.75 -17.94
N GLY A 90 -2.26 5.57 -17.17
CA GLY A 90 -1.31 5.14 -16.14
C GLY A 90 -1.99 4.32 -15.04
N SER A 91 -1.23 3.49 -14.37
CA SER A 91 -1.73 2.55 -13.35
C SER A 91 -1.32 2.97 -11.95
N LEU A 92 -2.14 2.60 -10.96
CA LEU A 92 -1.78 2.70 -9.55
C LEU A 92 -1.95 1.35 -8.84
N ILE A 93 -1.12 1.11 -7.82
CA ILE A 93 -1.16 -0.10 -7.00
C ILE A 93 -0.90 0.29 -5.54
N PHE A 94 -1.88 0.09 -4.66
CA PHE A 94 -1.73 0.36 -3.23
C PHE A 94 -2.09 -0.84 -2.38
N ILE A 95 -1.31 -1.05 -1.31
CA ILE A 95 -1.60 -2.06 -0.29
C ILE A 95 -1.79 -1.33 1.03
N GLU A 96 -2.99 -1.46 1.63
CA GLU A 96 -3.35 -0.75 2.85
C GLU A 96 -3.95 -1.67 3.91
N PRO A 97 -3.72 -1.40 5.20
CA PRO A 97 -4.37 -2.13 6.28
C PRO A 97 -5.84 -1.79 6.36
N LEU A 98 -6.70 -2.80 6.53
CA LEU A 98 -8.13 -2.61 6.74
C LEU A 98 -8.47 -2.38 8.22
N GLY A 99 -9.40 -1.45 8.45
CA GLY A 99 -9.97 -1.14 9.77
C GLY A 99 -11.27 -1.88 10.08
N THR A 100 -11.67 -2.84 9.25
CA THR A 100 -12.96 -3.52 9.39
C THR A 100 -12.91 -4.78 10.23
N ASN A 101 -11.73 -5.39 10.40
CA ASN A 101 -11.55 -6.64 11.14
C ASN A 101 -11.72 -6.43 12.66
N PRO A 102 -12.74 -7.03 13.31
CA PRO A 102 -13.01 -6.81 14.73
C PRO A 102 -11.90 -7.35 15.64
N PHE A 103 -11.23 -8.45 15.27
CA PHE A 103 -10.14 -9.04 16.05
C PHE A 103 -8.90 -8.13 16.03
N ILE A 104 -8.57 -7.60 14.87
CA ILE A 104 -7.45 -6.65 14.72
C ILE A 104 -7.78 -5.35 15.45
N ASN A 105 -9.01 -4.85 15.35
CA ASN A 105 -9.42 -3.64 16.06
C ASN A 105 -9.41 -3.82 17.58
N PHE A 106 -9.73 -5.01 18.08
CA PHE A 106 -9.57 -5.34 19.49
C PHE A 106 -8.08 -5.32 19.90
N TYR A 107 -7.20 -6.01 19.14
CA TYR A 107 -5.76 -5.96 19.35
C TYR A 107 -5.22 -4.52 19.29
N ARG A 108 -5.68 -3.75 18.33
CA ARG A 108 -5.38 -2.33 18.20
C ARG A 108 -5.72 -1.52 19.45
N LYS A 109 -6.79 -1.78 20.14
CA LYS A 109 -7.16 -1.12 21.40
C LYS A 109 -6.24 -1.51 22.57
N LEU A 110 -5.68 -2.70 22.54
CA LEU A 110 -4.76 -3.18 23.57
C LEU A 110 -3.33 -2.65 23.39
N THR A 111 -2.95 -2.21 22.18
CA THR A 111 -1.61 -1.75 21.82
C THR A 111 -1.61 -0.33 21.26
N PRO A 112 -2.07 0.68 21.99
CA PRO A 112 -2.17 2.06 21.48
C PRO A 112 -0.81 2.69 21.22
N GLY A 113 0.25 2.26 21.92
CA GLY A 113 1.60 2.79 21.77
C GLY A 113 2.34 2.38 20.49
N ASP A 114 1.84 1.37 19.77
CA ASP A 114 2.48 0.85 18.57
C ASP A 114 2.07 1.62 17.30
N ARG A 115 1.39 2.76 17.45
CA ARG A 115 0.80 3.50 16.33
C ARG A 115 1.05 4.98 16.36
N SER A 116 1.10 5.57 15.15
CA SER A 116 1.04 7.01 15.01
C SER A 116 -0.38 7.54 15.28
N LYS A 117 -0.47 8.77 15.79
CA LYS A 117 -1.77 9.42 16.09
C LYS A 117 -2.60 9.69 14.83
N ASP A 118 -1.97 9.70 13.66
CA ASP A 118 -2.56 10.06 12.36
C ASP A 118 -3.02 8.82 11.58
N GLU A 119 -2.94 7.63 12.17
CA GLU A 119 -3.28 6.37 11.49
C GLU A 119 -4.81 6.19 11.37
N HIS A 120 -5.30 6.12 10.13
CA HIS A 120 -6.70 5.85 9.79
C HIS A 120 -6.80 4.59 8.93
N PRO A 121 -6.93 3.39 9.51
CA PRO A 121 -7.04 2.16 8.74
C PRO A 121 -8.17 2.23 7.72
N PHE A 122 -7.91 1.72 6.51
CA PHE A 122 -8.84 1.79 5.39
C PHE A 122 -10.19 1.15 5.70
N THR A 123 -11.24 1.79 5.20
CA THR A 123 -12.63 1.33 5.29
C THR A 123 -13.18 0.99 3.90
N PHE A 124 -14.37 0.38 3.84
CA PHE A 124 -15.04 0.17 2.55
C PHE A 124 -15.49 1.48 1.89
N SER A 125 -15.71 2.56 2.66
CA SER A 125 -16.00 3.88 2.09
C SER A 125 -14.79 4.46 1.36
N ASP A 126 -13.59 4.23 1.85
CA ASP A 126 -12.35 4.68 1.20
C ASP A 126 -12.14 3.94 -0.13
N ILE A 127 -12.46 2.63 -0.17
CA ILE A 127 -12.42 1.83 -1.39
C ILE A 127 -13.44 2.38 -2.42
N LYS A 128 -14.67 2.68 -2.01
CA LYS A 128 -15.67 3.31 -2.89
C LYS A 128 -15.22 4.66 -3.41
N TYR A 129 -14.47 5.42 -2.62
CA TYR A 129 -13.91 6.68 -3.07
C TYR A 129 -12.86 6.47 -4.18
N PHE A 130 -12.00 5.45 -4.08
CA PHE A 130 -11.14 5.04 -5.20
C PHE A 130 -11.95 4.69 -6.45
N GLU A 131 -13.02 3.90 -6.30
CA GLU A 131 -13.90 3.51 -7.41
C GLU A 131 -14.59 4.69 -8.10
N SER A 132 -14.79 5.80 -7.39
CA SER A 132 -15.38 7.02 -7.95
C SER A 132 -14.39 7.88 -8.75
N LEU A 133 -13.08 7.74 -8.51
CA LEU A 133 -12.05 8.57 -9.13
C LEU A 133 -11.32 7.88 -10.28
N PHE A 134 -11.13 6.56 -10.18
CA PHE A 134 -10.29 5.82 -11.12
C PHE A 134 -11.08 4.79 -11.92
N ALA A 135 -10.62 4.52 -13.14
CA ALA A 135 -11.17 3.48 -13.99
C ALA A 135 -10.58 2.11 -13.66
N LYS A 136 -11.32 1.04 -14.00
CA LYS A 136 -10.85 -0.35 -13.89
C LYS A 136 -10.32 -0.71 -12.51
N VAL A 137 -11.00 -0.27 -11.46
CA VAL A 137 -10.60 -0.56 -10.08
C VAL A 137 -10.81 -2.04 -9.79
N LYS A 138 -9.73 -2.69 -9.37
CA LYS A 138 -9.73 -4.07 -8.90
C LYS A 138 -9.26 -4.11 -7.46
N VAL A 139 -10.06 -4.74 -6.60
CA VAL A 139 -9.82 -4.83 -5.17
C VAL A 139 -9.63 -6.28 -4.76
N SER A 140 -8.53 -6.57 -4.09
CA SER A 140 -8.20 -7.90 -3.58
C SER A 140 -7.94 -7.84 -2.08
N TYR A 141 -8.47 -8.81 -1.33
CA TYR A 141 -8.40 -8.85 0.13
C TYR A 141 -7.47 -9.96 0.58
N TYR A 142 -6.73 -9.72 1.68
CA TYR A 142 -5.70 -10.62 2.18
C TYR A 142 -5.69 -10.69 3.71
N GLY A 143 -5.21 -11.81 4.23
CA GLY A 143 -4.81 -11.91 5.62
C GLY A 143 -5.98 -12.13 6.58
N PHE A 144 -6.76 -13.19 6.40
CA PHE A 144 -7.71 -13.68 7.40
C PHE A 144 -7.15 -14.93 8.07
N PHE A 145 -7.19 -16.09 7.42
CA PHE A 145 -6.65 -17.32 7.99
C PHE A 145 -5.13 -17.27 8.12
N THR A 146 -4.44 -16.70 7.12
CA THR A 146 -2.99 -16.52 7.18
C THR A 146 -2.55 -15.69 8.37
N LEU A 147 -3.30 -14.69 8.78
CA LEU A 147 -3.00 -13.88 9.96
C LEU A 147 -3.34 -14.62 11.25
N LEU A 148 -4.51 -15.28 11.32
CA LEU A 148 -4.99 -15.99 12.50
C LEU A 148 -3.99 -17.08 12.96
N PHE A 149 -3.34 -17.75 12.00
CA PHE A 149 -2.37 -18.80 12.27
C PHE A 149 -0.91 -18.34 12.15
N LEU A 150 -0.66 -17.03 12.09
CA LEU A 150 0.68 -16.46 12.01
C LEU A 150 1.68 -17.04 13.04
N PRO A 151 1.32 -17.25 14.31
CA PRO A 151 2.24 -17.82 15.30
C PRO A 151 2.73 -19.25 14.99
N LEU A 152 2.03 -19.98 14.11
CA LEU A 152 2.33 -21.39 13.80
C LEU A 152 3.35 -21.57 12.67
N TYR A 153 3.79 -20.50 12.00
CA TYR A 153 4.81 -20.61 10.96
C TYR A 153 5.85 -19.48 11.05
N LYS A 154 7.13 -19.87 11.03
CA LYS A 154 8.26 -18.91 11.13
C LYS A 154 8.54 -18.17 9.82
N SER A 155 8.31 -18.84 8.67
CA SER A 155 8.57 -18.29 7.33
C SER A 155 7.46 -18.68 6.36
N PRO A 156 6.74 -17.70 5.78
CA PRO A 156 5.67 -17.98 4.81
C PRO A 156 6.14 -18.70 3.55
N LYS A 157 7.36 -18.40 3.05
CA LYS A 157 7.84 -18.88 1.76
C LYS A 157 7.91 -20.40 1.65
N ASN A 158 8.26 -21.08 2.74
CA ASN A 158 8.51 -22.53 2.76
C ASN A 158 7.48 -23.31 3.60
N SER A 159 6.39 -22.67 4.00
CA SER A 159 5.37 -23.28 4.85
C SER A 159 4.23 -23.85 4.00
N ILE A 160 4.05 -25.18 4.06
CA ILE A 160 2.89 -25.85 3.46
C ILE A 160 1.60 -25.31 4.10
N LEU A 161 1.59 -25.13 5.43
CA LEU A 161 0.48 -24.55 6.17
C LEU A 161 0.11 -23.17 5.61
N PHE A 162 1.10 -22.27 5.44
CA PHE A 162 0.84 -20.95 4.84
C PHE A 162 0.22 -21.07 3.44
N SER A 163 0.69 -21.99 2.62
CA SER A 163 0.14 -22.20 1.27
C SER A 163 -1.33 -22.61 1.30
N ILE A 164 -1.70 -23.51 2.24
CA ILE A 164 -3.09 -23.94 2.42
C ILE A 164 -3.94 -22.77 2.91
N LEU A 165 -3.51 -22.07 3.95
CA LEU A 165 -4.23 -20.93 4.52
C LEU A 165 -4.41 -19.79 3.50
N ASN A 166 -3.40 -19.54 2.67
CA ASN A 166 -3.47 -18.55 1.60
C ASN A 166 -4.49 -18.94 0.49
N LYS A 167 -4.63 -20.24 0.20
CA LYS A 167 -5.68 -20.72 -0.71
C LYS A 167 -7.07 -20.54 -0.09
N MET A 168 -7.19 -20.80 1.21
CA MET A 168 -8.44 -20.54 1.95
C MET A 168 -8.77 -19.04 1.93
N ASP A 169 -7.82 -18.15 2.21
CA ASP A 169 -8.02 -16.70 2.12
C ASP A 169 -8.52 -16.30 0.73
N LYS A 170 -7.87 -16.77 -0.34
CA LYS A 170 -8.27 -16.48 -1.73
C LYS A 170 -9.68 -16.94 -2.08
N PHE A 171 -10.17 -18.00 -1.44
CA PHE A 171 -11.53 -18.49 -1.64
C PHE A 171 -12.54 -17.72 -0.79
N PHE A 172 -12.35 -17.70 0.52
CA PHE A 172 -13.32 -17.11 1.45
C PHE A 172 -13.42 -15.59 1.33
N LEU A 173 -12.31 -14.86 1.11
CA LEU A 173 -12.32 -13.41 0.99
C LEU A 173 -12.96 -12.89 -0.32
N LYS A 174 -13.39 -13.78 -1.23
CA LYS A 174 -14.29 -13.41 -2.33
C LYS A 174 -15.74 -13.24 -1.87
N ILE A 175 -16.13 -13.90 -0.79
CA ILE A 175 -17.48 -13.85 -0.22
C ILE A 175 -17.63 -12.53 0.56
N PRO A 176 -18.66 -11.70 0.31
CA PRO A 176 -18.80 -10.37 0.90
C PRO A 176 -18.65 -10.33 2.41
N PHE A 177 -19.27 -11.26 3.12
CA PHE A 177 -19.20 -11.34 4.59
C PHE A 177 -17.76 -11.51 5.11
N PHE A 178 -16.96 -12.36 4.47
CA PHE A 178 -15.58 -12.64 4.92
C PHE A 178 -14.60 -11.49 4.67
N LYS A 179 -14.89 -10.57 3.75
CA LYS A 179 -14.06 -9.39 3.49
C LYS A 179 -13.87 -8.52 4.74
N PHE A 180 -14.86 -8.51 5.66
CA PHE A 180 -14.74 -7.79 6.93
C PHE A 180 -13.59 -8.28 7.81
N PHE A 181 -13.17 -9.53 7.65
CA PHE A 181 -12.10 -10.15 8.43
C PHE A 181 -10.73 -10.06 7.77
N ALA A 182 -10.63 -9.48 6.58
CA ALA A 182 -9.34 -9.25 5.95
C ALA A 182 -8.49 -8.28 6.77
N TRP A 183 -7.18 -8.47 6.74
CA TRP A 183 -6.23 -7.56 7.36
C TRP A 183 -5.80 -6.44 6.43
N ALA A 184 -5.63 -6.76 5.15
CA ALA A 184 -5.12 -5.83 4.16
C ALA A 184 -5.92 -5.89 2.86
N VAL A 185 -5.91 -4.78 2.15
CA VAL A 185 -6.48 -4.63 0.82
C VAL A 185 -5.39 -4.24 -0.18
N LEU A 186 -5.41 -4.87 -1.35
CA LEU A 186 -4.66 -4.45 -2.53
C LEU A 186 -5.65 -3.80 -3.49
N ILE A 187 -5.36 -2.56 -3.88
CA ILE A 187 -6.15 -1.77 -4.83
C ILE A 187 -5.29 -1.53 -6.06
N GLU A 188 -5.78 -2.02 -7.21
CA GLU A 188 -5.20 -1.79 -8.53
C GLU A 188 -6.20 -0.95 -9.34
N ALA A 189 -5.77 0.13 -9.98
CA ALA A 189 -6.65 0.95 -10.80
C ALA A 189 -5.89 1.63 -11.95
N LYS A 190 -6.63 2.30 -12.84
CA LYS A 190 -6.07 3.11 -13.92
C LYS A 190 -6.67 4.51 -13.91
N LYS A 191 -5.85 5.48 -14.28
CA LYS A 191 -6.34 6.81 -14.63
C LYS A 191 -7.08 6.72 -15.98
N SER A 192 -8.23 7.36 -16.07
CA SER A 192 -9.04 7.46 -17.29
C SER A 192 -8.30 8.19 -18.41
#